data_9c5a19994b99c4c33a6472124cfa3ba5
#
_entry.id   9c5a19994b99c4c33a6472124cfa3ba5
#
_cell.length_a   1.000
_cell.length_b   1.000
_cell.length_c   1.000
_cell.angle_alpha   90.00
_cell.angle_beta   90.00
_cell.angle_gamma   90.00
#
_symmetry.space_group_name_H-M   'P 1'
#
loop_
_entity.id
_entity.type
_entity.pdbx_description
1 polymer ?
#
loop_
_entity_poly.entity_id
_entity_poly.type
_entity_poly.pdbx_seq_one_letter_code
_entity_poly.pdbx_strand_id
1 'polypeptide(L)'
;MRILYYTSGTTGSGHVVRGLTLANALRRAGAPVDYSILSVNTEFSRFAEVFDVPLVQIPPEDETALGPDRYRDSALFRAIEYFKPDVLVVDLHWFALDSFLREFSCRKVILIRRIDPRYFRFRTSDRELAFRPEDWDLVLRIEPGFELPFPSDSVEPLVLRNRDEILPAETARADLGLGPEDRACLFAFSGGVGKGAESWSSFSYLEEEGWKVIRSDNRVGGLFPAVDWFNAFDLLVCGAGYNAFWEARYFRKEAFFVPCETRFEDPAGRIALCSDYEFEE
;
A
#
# COMPACT_ATOMS: atom_id res chain seq x y z
N MET A 1 12.68 -20.69 0.69
CA MET A 1 11.27 -20.46 1.04
C MET A 1 10.66 -19.53 -0.02
N ARG A 2 9.52 -19.92 -0.61
CA ARG A 2 8.81 -19.13 -1.63
C ARG A 2 7.68 -18.33 -0.98
N ILE A 3 7.68 -17.03 -1.19
CA ILE A 3 6.66 -16.13 -0.66
C ILE A 3 5.91 -15.50 -1.84
N LEU A 4 4.61 -15.65 -1.88
CA LEU A 4 3.74 -14.98 -2.83
C LEU A 4 2.92 -13.93 -2.10
N TYR A 5 3.10 -12.66 -2.48
CA TYR A 5 2.27 -11.56 -2.02
C TYR A 5 1.16 -11.31 -3.02
N TYR A 6 -0.09 -11.50 -2.61
CA TYR A 6 -1.26 -11.28 -3.46
C TYR A 6 -1.95 -9.96 -3.12
N THR A 7 -2.26 -9.21 -4.16
CA THR A 7 -3.00 -7.96 -4.04
C THR A 7 -3.90 -7.71 -5.25
N SER A 8 -5.01 -7.00 -5.02
CA SER A 8 -5.79 -6.42 -6.10
C SER A 8 -5.16 -5.09 -6.52
N GLY A 9 -4.68 -5.00 -7.74
CA GLY A 9 -4.01 -3.82 -8.28
C GLY A 9 -4.93 -2.69 -8.77
N THR A 10 -6.23 -2.77 -8.53
CA THR A 10 -7.23 -1.96 -9.25
C THR A 10 -7.39 -0.52 -8.77
N THR A 11 -6.88 -0.16 -7.59
CA THR A 11 -7.11 1.17 -6.99
C THR A 11 -5.83 1.79 -6.44
N GLY A 12 -5.08 2.48 -7.31
CA GLY A 12 -3.88 3.21 -6.89
C GLY A 12 -2.65 2.33 -6.60
N SER A 13 -1.50 2.97 -6.43
CA SER A 13 -0.20 2.31 -6.27
C SER A 13 0.00 1.64 -4.90
N GLY A 14 -0.80 1.99 -3.91
CA GLY A 14 -0.57 1.65 -2.49
C GLY A 14 -0.41 0.15 -2.21
N HIS A 15 -1.14 -0.69 -2.92
CA HIS A 15 -1.08 -2.13 -2.76
C HIS A 15 0.25 -2.72 -3.30
N VAL A 16 0.68 -2.28 -4.46
CA VAL A 16 1.97 -2.69 -5.04
C VAL A 16 3.11 -2.19 -4.14
N VAL A 17 3.05 -0.94 -3.69
CA VAL A 17 4.07 -0.35 -2.81
C VAL A 17 4.20 -1.13 -1.51
N ARG A 18 3.11 -1.61 -0.89
CA ARG A 18 3.21 -2.48 0.30
C ARG A 18 3.89 -3.81 0.00
N GLY A 19 3.63 -4.41 -1.17
CA GLY A 19 4.37 -5.60 -1.62
C GLY A 19 5.87 -5.33 -1.74
N LEU A 20 6.25 -4.17 -2.29
CA LEU A 20 7.64 -3.74 -2.37
C LEU A 20 8.25 -3.45 -1.00
N THR A 21 7.48 -2.88 -0.09
CA THR A 21 7.88 -2.66 1.30
C THR A 21 8.24 -3.96 1.99
N LEU A 22 7.41 -4.99 1.84
CA LEU A 22 7.69 -6.31 2.40
C LEU A 22 8.94 -6.94 1.75
N ALA A 23 9.10 -6.83 0.43
CA ALA A 23 10.29 -7.31 -0.27
C ALA A 23 11.56 -6.65 0.27
N ASN A 24 11.55 -5.32 0.48
CA ASN A 24 12.67 -4.61 1.05
C ASN A 24 12.96 -5.01 2.50
N ALA A 25 11.93 -5.19 3.32
CA ALA A 25 12.10 -5.65 4.70
C ALA A 25 12.76 -7.04 4.75
N LEU A 26 12.35 -7.96 3.87
CA LEU A 26 12.96 -9.29 3.77
C LEU A 26 14.41 -9.22 3.30
N ARG A 27 14.74 -8.34 2.36
CA ARG A 27 16.13 -8.11 1.90
C ARG A 27 17.01 -7.55 3.04
N ARG A 28 16.51 -6.54 3.78
CA ARG A 28 17.23 -5.98 4.94
C ARG A 28 17.49 -7.03 6.03
N ALA A 29 16.53 -7.91 6.25
CA ALA A 29 16.69 -9.02 7.18
C ALA A 29 17.64 -10.11 6.68
N GLY A 30 18.17 -10.00 5.45
CA GLY A 30 19.03 -11.04 4.83
C GLY A 30 18.29 -12.37 4.64
N ALA A 31 16.98 -12.36 4.55
CA ALA A 31 16.19 -13.58 4.43
C ALA A 31 16.38 -14.22 3.04
N PRO A 32 16.82 -15.49 2.95
CA PRO A 32 17.00 -16.19 1.69
C PRO A 32 15.64 -16.67 1.16
N VAL A 33 14.87 -15.77 0.55
CA VAL A 33 13.53 -16.04 0.06
C VAL A 33 13.40 -15.76 -1.43
N ASP A 34 12.60 -16.57 -2.11
CA ASP A 34 12.09 -16.31 -3.45
C ASP A 34 10.75 -15.59 -3.29
N TYR A 35 10.73 -14.28 -3.57
CA TYR A 35 9.60 -13.41 -3.33
C TYR A 35 9.04 -12.90 -4.64
N SER A 36 7.72 -12.97 -4.80
CA SER A 36 7.02 -12.41 -5.95
C SER A 36 5.72 -11.73 -5.56
N ILE A 37 5.31 -10.75 -6.35
CA ILE A 37 4.01 -10.10 -6.25
C ILE A 37 3.06 -10.67 -7.31
N LEU A 38 1.89 -11.09 -6.91
CA LEU A 38 0.76 -11.42 -7.78
C LEU A 38 -0.29 -10.32 -7.67
N SER A 39 -0.54 -9.63 -8.77
CA SER A 39 -1.47 -8.50 -8.79
C SER A 39 -2.53 -8.65 -9.85
N VAL A 40 -3.75 -8.23 -9.54
CA VAL A 40 -4.82 -8.12 -10.54
C VAL A 40 -4.65 -6.79 -11.27
N ASN A 41 -4.34 -6.85 -12.57
CA ASN A 41 -4.37 -5.76 -13.55
C ASN A 41 -3.95 -4.37 -13.02
N THR A 42 -2.70 -4.22 -12.61
CA THR A 42 -2.18 -2.95 -12.10
C THR A 42 -1.50 -2.11 -13.19
N GLU A 43 -1.75 -0.81 -13.22
CA GLU A 43 -1.00 0.17 -14.03
C GLU A 43 0.38 0.52 -13.43
N PHE A 44 0.67 0.02 -12.22
CA PHE A 44 1.88 0.32 -11.45
C PHE A 44 2.95 -0.79 -11.47
N SER A 45 2.88 -1.71 -12.43
CA SER A 45 3.85 -2.82 -12.55
C SER A 45 5.30 -2.34 -12.68
N ARG A 46 5.53 -1.19 -13.35
CA ARG A 46 6.86 -0.58 -13.47
C ARG A 46 7.56 -0.32 -12.14
N PHE A 47 6.80 -0.16 -11.05
CA PHE A 47 7.38 0.07 -9.72
C PHE A 47 8.11 -1.17 -9.20
N ALA A 48 7.64 -2.35 -9.56
CA ALA A 48 8.31 -3.59 -9.22
C ALA A 48 9.66 -3.73 -9.93
N GLU A 49 9.77 -3.23 -11.17
CA GLU A 49 11.02 -3.19 -11.94
C GLU A 49 12.07 -2.31 -11.26
N VAL A 50 11.69 -1.12 -10.74
CA VAL A 50 12.59 -0.23 -10.00
C VAL A 50 13.22 -0.92 -8.78
N PHE A 51 12.51 -1.86 -8.17
CA PHE A 51 12.95 -2.61 -6.99
C PHE A 51 13.51 -4.00 -7.31
N ASP A 52 13.59 -4.37 -8.58
CA ASP A 52 13.97 -5.72 -9.01
C ASP A 52 13.16 -6.80 -8.26
N VAL A 53 11.82 -6.63 -8.24
CA VAL A 53 10.87 -7.56 -7.63
C VAL A 53 10.01 -8.18 -8.74
N PRO A 54 9.98 -9.49 -8.88
CA PRO A 54 9.07 -10.15 -9.81
C PRO A 54 7.60 -9.80 -9.52
N LEU A 55 6.89 -9.31 -10.53
CA LEU A 55 5.46 -9.03 -10.46
C LEU A 55 4.75 -9.73 -11.61
N VAL A 56 3.83 -10.61 -11.26
CA VAL A 56 2.94 -11.32 -12.18
C VAL A 56 1.58 -10.67 -12.17
N GLN A 57 1.05 -10.35 -13.33
CA GLN A 57 -0.30 -9.81 -13.47
C GLN A 57 -1.26 -10.89 -13.96
N ILE A 58 -2.44 -10.91 -13.35
CA ILE A 58 -3.59 -11.71 -13.80
C ILE A 58 -4.74 -10.78 -14.20
N PRO A 59 -5.61 -11.20 -15.11
CA PRO A 59 -6.80 -10.42 -15.46
C PRO A 59 -7.75 -10.28 -14.26
N PRO A 60 -8.57 -9.23 -14.22
CA PRO A 60 -9.65 -9.14 -13.25
C PRO A 60 -10.68 -10.24 -13.52
N GLU A 61 -11.18 -10.84 -12.46
CA GLU A 61 -12.18 -11.87 -12.48
C GLU A 61 -13.40 -11.45 -11.67
N ASP A 62 -14.57 -11.84 -12.14
CA ASP A 62 -15.82 -11.57 -11.42
C ASP A 62 -16.01 -12.54 -10.23
N GLU A 63 -16.94 -12.21 -9.38
CA GLU A 63 -17.26 -12.98 -8.17
C GLU A 63 -17.72 -14.41 -8.51
N THR A 64 -18.36 -14.60 -9.69
CA THR A 64 -18.84 -15.90 -10.14
C THR A 64 -17.68 -16.81 -10.56
N ALA A 65 -16.68 -16.24 -11.25
CA ALA A 65 -15.48 -16.98 -11.62
C ALA A 65 -14.69 -17.47 -10.41
N LEU A 66 -14.69 -16.69 -9.32
CA LEU A 66 -14.04 -17.03 -8.04
C LEU A 66 -14.96 -17.85 -7.10
N GLY A 67 -16.17 -18.17 -7.55
CA GLY A 67 -17.14 -18.97 -6.80
C GLY A 67 -16.77 -20.43 -6.63
N PRO A 68 -17.45 -21.17 -5.71
CA PRO A 68 -17.10 -22.54 -5.34
C PRO A 68 -17.13 -23.54 -6.50
N ASP A 69 -17.94 -23.28 -7.52
CA ASP A 69 -18.11 -24.21 -8.64
C ASP A 69 -17.09 -23.95 -9.77
N ARG A 70 -16.45 -22.79 -9.82
CA ARG A 70 -15.64 -22.34 -10.96
C ARG A 70 -14.21 -21.90 -10.63
N TYR A 71 -13.86 -21.67 -9.36
CA TYR A 71 -12.55 -21.13 -8.99
C TYR A 71 -11.35 -21.89 -9.57
N ARG A 72 -11.49 -23.21 -9.82
CA ARG A 72 -10.39 -24.02 -10.42
C ARG A 72 -10.00 -23.56 -11.82
N ASP A 73 -10.90 -22.89 -12.52
CA ASP A 73 -10.66 -22.29 -13.83
C ASP A 73 -10.16 -20.85 -13.75
N SER A 74 -10.21 -20.24 -12.58
CA SER A 74 -9.80 -18.85 -12.39
C SER A 74 -8.29 -18.66 -12.58
N ALA A 75 -7.90 -17.50 -13.08
CA ALA A 75 -6.51 -17.14 -13.23
C ALA A 75 -5.81 -17.01 -11.87
N LEU A 76 -6.54 -16.54 -10.84
CA LEU A 76 -6.02 -16.41 -9.49
C LEU A 76 -5.66 -17.77 -8.88
N PHE A 77 -6.59 -18.73 -8.92
CA PHE A 77 -6.32 -20.08 -8.40
C PHE A 77 -5.14 -20.72 -9.10
N ARG A 78 -5.14 -20.72 -10.45
CA ARG A 78 -4.06 -21.32 -11.26
C ARG A 78 -2.70 -20.66 -11.02
N ALA A 79 -2.67 -19.34 -10.82
CA ALA A 79 -1.42 -18.65 -10.51
C ALA A 79 -0.83 -19.09 -9.17
N ILE A 80 -1.66 -19.18 -8.12
CA ILE A 80 -1.21 -19.63 -6.79
C ILE A 80 -0.80 -21.12 -6.85
N GLU A 81 -1.58 -21.96 -7.53
CA GLU A 81 -1.27 -23.39 -7.73
C GLU A 81 0.05 -23.59 -8.49
N TYR A 82 0.30 -22.80 -9.53
CA TYR A 82 1.54 -22.82 -10.30
C TYR A 82 2.75 -22.37 -9.46
N PHE A 83 2.59 -21.29 -8.71
CA PHE A 83 3.68 -20.72 -7.90
C PHE A 83 4.04 -21.65 -6.72
N LYS A 84 3.09 -22.35 -6.15
CA LYS A 84 3.25 -23.25 -5.00
C LYS A 84 4.00 -22.56 -3.85
N PRO A 85 3.45 -21.47 -3.28
CA PRO A 85 4.14 -20.74 -2.23
C PRO A 85 4.26 -21.58 -0.96
N ASP A 86 5.33 -21.34 -0.18
CA ASP A 86 5.44 -21.81 1.20
C ASP A 86 4.65 -20.86 2.14
N VAL A 87 4.57 -19.57 1.74
CA VAL A 87 3.80 -18.54 2.43
C VAL A 87 3.03 -17.71 1.41
N LEU A 88 1.72 -17.61 1.60
CA LEU A 88 0.82 -16.71 0.86
C LEU A 88 0.50 -15.52 1.76
N VAL A 89 0.96 -14.33 1.37
CA VAL A 89 0.63 -13.06 2.04
C VAL A 89 -0.45 -12.35 1.23
N VAL A 90 -1.56 -12.02 1.86
CA VAL A 90 -2.70 -11.38 1.20
C VAL A 90 -2.88 -9.95 1.74
N ASP A 91 -2.83 -8.96 0.85
CA ASP A 91 -3.08 -7.57 1.20
C ASP A 91 -4.58 -7.27 1.13
N LEU A 92 -5.27 -7.54 2.22
CA LEU A 92 -6.67 -7.21 2.46
C LEU A 92 -7.71 -8.00 1.64
N HIS A 93 -7.45 -8.39 0.40
CA HIS A 93 -8.42 -8.96 -0.53
C HIS A 93 -8.77 -10.44 -0.26
N TRP A 94 -9.19 -10.74 0.96
CA TRP A 94 -9.54 -12.08 1.43
C TRP A 94 -10.68 -12.72 0.64
N PHE A 95 -11.66 -11.95 0.24
CA PHE A 95 -12.88 -12.44 -0.41
C PHE A 95 -12.64 -13.09 -1.77
N ALA A 96 -11.59 -12.67 -2.47
CA ALA A 96 -11.20 -13.31 -3.74
C ALA A 96 -10.75 -14.76 -3.57
N LEU A 97 -10.34 -15.14 -2.36
CA LEU A 97 -9.81 -16.45 -2.00
C LEU A 97 -10.82 -17.31 -1.21
N ASP A 98 -11.95 -16.74 -0.82
CA ASP A 98 -12.91 -17.36 0.11
C ASP A 98 -13.31 -18.80 -0.26
N SER A 99 -13.48 -19.10 -1.55
CA SER A 99 -13.91 -20.40 -2.02
C SER A 99 -12.83 -21.48 -1.98
N PHE A 100 -11.56 -21.10 -2.01
CA PHE A 100 -10.47 -22.06 -2.24
C PHE A 100 -9.21 -21.86 -1.39
N LEU A 101 -9.19 -20.87 -0.48
CA LEU A 101 -8.02 -20.63 0.36
C LEU A 101 -7.57 -21.89 1.11
N ARG A 102 -8.51 -22.70 1.57
CA ARG A 102 -8.25 -23.94 2.32
C ARG A 102 -7.62 -25.06 1.51
N GLU A 103 -7.65 -24.98 0.17
CA GLU A 103 -7.04 -26.01 -0.69
C GLU A 103 -5.51 -25.92 -0.70
N PHE A 104 -4.96 -24.75 -0.36
CA PHE A 104 -3.53 -24.57 -0.31
C PHE A 104 -2.97 -24.94 1.07
N SER A 105 -1.92 -25.78 1.09
CA SER A 105 -1.24 -26.22 2.32
C SER A 105 -0.18 -25.25 2.82
N CYS A 106 0.04 -24.11 2.13
CA CYS A 106 1.00 -23.08 2.55
C CYS A 106 0.54 -22.34 3.82
N ARG A 107 1.46 -21.64 4.48
CA ARG A 107 1.10 -20.66 5.51
C ARG A 107 0.38 -19.48 4.89
N LYS A 108 -0.67 -19.01 5.54
CA LYS A 108 -1.55 -17.94 5.08
C LYS A 108 -1.48 -16.77 6.03
N VAL A 109 -1.07 -15.63 5.52
CA VAL A 109 -0.93 -14.38 6.26
C VAL A 109 -1.81 -13.33 5.61
N ILE A 110 -2.64 -12.64 6.39
CA ILE A 110 -3.38 -11.49 5.89
C ILE A 110 -2.91 -10.21 6.57
N LEU A 111 -2.69 -9.16 5.75
CA LEU A 111 -2.38 -7.82 6.21
C LEU A 111 -3.65 -6.99 6.22
N ILE A 112 -4.00 -6.45 7.38
CA ILE A 112 -5.20 -5.65 7.58
C ILE A 112 -4.78 -4.26 8.07
N ARG A 113 -5.21 -3.24 7.32
CA ARG A 113 -5.11 -1.83 7.71
C ARG A 113 -6.46 -1.34 8.22
N ARG A 114 -6.52 -0.09 8.69
CA ARG A 114 -7.76 0.54 9.15
C ARG A 114 -8.85 0.45 8.08
N ILE A 115 -9.89 -0.29 8.39
CA ILE A 115 -10.98 -0.58 7.47
C ILE A 115 -12.29 -0.72 8.25
N ASP A 116 -13.39 -0.33 7.62
CA ASP A 116 -14.73 -0.51 8.17
C ASP A 116 -15.00 -2.00 8.44
N PRO A 117 -15.48 -2.39 9.63
CA PRO A 117 -15.80 -3.78 9.94
C PRO A 117 -16.78 -4.45 8.98
N ARG A 118 -17.59 -3.67 8.26
CA ARG A 118 -18.47 -4.19 7.20
C ARG A 118 -17.71 -4.84 6.05
N TYR A 119 -16.43 -4.53 5.88
CA TYR A 119 -15.54 -5.18 4.92
C TYR A 119 -15.38 -6.68 5.15
N PHE A 120 -15.60 -7.15 6.37
CA PHE A 120 -15.47 -8.56 6.73
C PHE A 120 -16.76 -9.36 6.53
N ARG A 121 -17.82 -8.70 6.05
CA ARG A 121 -19.09 -9.33 5.65
C ARG A 121 -19.68 -8.57 4.50
N PHE A 122 -19.85 -9.20 3.38
CA PHE A 122 -20.56 -8.59 2.26
C PHE A 122 -21.25 -9.64 1.41
N ARG A 123 -22.22 -9.18 0.66
CA ARG A 123 -23.02 -10.03 -0.21
C ARG A 123 -22.55 -9.84 -1.64
N THR A 124 -22.22 -10.95 -2.30
CA THR A 124 -22.03 -11.04 -3.74
C THR A 124 -23.39 -11.27 -4.43
N SER A 125 -23.39 -11.42 -5.75
CA SER A 125 -24.61 -11.70 -6.50
C SER A 125 -25.27 -13.02 -6.13
N ASP A 126 -24.48 -14.00 -5.71
CA ASP A 126 -24.88 -15.40 -5.51
C ASP A 126 -24.75 -15.91 -4.08
N ARG A 127 -23.99 -15.21 -3.21
CA ARG A 127 -23.72 -15.68 -1.85
C ARG A 127 -23.38 -14.55 -0.87
N GLU A 128 -23.44 -14.86 0.41
CA GLU A 128 -22.90 -14.03 1.48
C GLU A 128 -21.50 -14.52 1.84
N LEU A 129 -20.55 -13.59 1.90
CA LEU A 129 -19.17 -13.83 2.30
C LEU A 129 -18.94 -13.30 3.71
N ALA A 130 -18.29 -14.10 4.53
CA ALA A 130 -17.88 -13.72 5.87
C ALA A 130 -16.42 -14.12 6.09
N PHE A 131 -15.60 -13.18 6.51
CA PHE A 131 -14.21 -13.44 6.85
C PHE A 131 -14.14 -14.47 7.99
N ARG A 132 -13.29 -15.46 7.81
CA ARG A 132 -13.04 -16.53 8.79
C ARG A 132 -11.59 -16.44 9.24
N PRO A 133 -11.31 -15.87 10.43
CA PRO A 133 -9.94 -15.72 10.92
C PRO A 133 -9.23 -17.07 11.10
N GLU A 134 -9.97 -18.14 11.36
CA GLU A 134 -9.45 -19.52 11.49
C GLU A 134 -8.87 -20.10 10.19
N ASP A 135 -9.10 -19.49 9.05
CA ASP A 135 -8.52 -19.90 7.77
C ASP A 135 -7.10 -19.33 7.55
N TRP A 136 -6.63 -18.50 8.48
CA TRP A 136 -5.36 -17.80 8.40
C TRP A 136 -4.42 -18.22 9.53
N ASP A 137 -3.17 -18.45 9.22
CA ASP A 137 -2.15 -18.75 10.22
C ASP A 137 -1.74 -17.48 10.98
N LEU A 138 -1.80 -16.30 10.32
CA LEU A 138 -1.56 -15.01 10.94
C LEU A 138 -2.53 -13.96 10.38
N VAL A 139 -3.15 -13.21 11.27
CA VAL A 139 -3.94 -12.02 10.95
C VAL A 139 -3.21 -10.82 11.52
N LEU A 140 -2.59 -10.00 10.67
CA LEU A 140 -1.72 -8.89 11.08
C LEU A 140 -2.40 -7.56 10.87
N ARG A 141 -2.59 -6.80 11.95
CA ARG A 141 -2.91 -5.38 11.88
C ARG A 141 -1.62 -4.61 11.63
N ILE A 142 -1.53 -3.93 10.50
CA ILE A 142 -0.32 -3.22 10.07
C ILE A 142 -0.35 -1.72 10.37
N GLU A 143 -1.27 -1.28 11.20
CA GLU A 143 -1.35 0.09 11.74
C GLU A 143 -2.14 0.12 13.04
N PRO A 144 -1.86 1.08 13.94
CA PRO A 144 -2.57 1.25 15.20
C PRO A 144 -3.91 1.99 15.04
N GLY A 145 -4.59 2.19 16.16
CA GLY A 145 -5.74 3.08 16.27
C GLY A 145 -7.07 2.48 15.83
N PHE A 146 -7.16 1.14 15.63
CA PHE A 146 -8.42 0.45 15.38
C PHE A 146 -8.39 -0.96 15.93
N GLU A 147 -9.57 -1.53 16.15
CA GLU A 147 -9.75 -2.89 16.62
C GLU A 147 -10.47 -3.73 15.57
N LEU A 148 -10.16 -5.01 15.54
CA LEU A 148 -10.85 -6.00 14.71
C LEU A 148 -11.84 -6.81 15.54
N PRO A 149 -12.95 -7.28 14.95
CA PRO A 149 -13.93 -8.10 15.66
C PRO A 149 -13.48 -9.56 15.87
N PHE A 150 -12.20 -9.86 15.68
CA PHE A 150 -11.57 -11.17 15.83
C PHE A 150 -10.11 -11.02 16.26
N PRO A 151 -9.48 -12.10 16.78
CA PRO A 151 -8.08 -12.08 17.20
C PRO A 151 -7.13 -11.69 16.08
N SER A 152 -6.13 -10.88 16.38
CA SER A 152 -5.09 -10.44 15.44
C SER A 152 -3.86 -9.98 16.18
N ASP A 153 -2.70 -10.16 15.57
CA ASP A 153 -1.46 -9.59 16.04
C ASP A 153 -1.29 -8.17 15.46
N SER A 154 -0.58 -7.32 16.20
CA SER A 154 -0.28 -5.96 15.75
C SER A 154 1.19 -5.86 15.42
N VAL A 155 1.49 -5.21 14.30
CA VAL A 155 2.85 -4.83 13.92
C VAL A 155 2.89 -3.34 13.65
N GLU A 156 4.07 -2.75 13.74
CA GLU A 156 4.26 -1.36 13.35
C GLU A 156 3.89 -1.13 11.88
N PRO A 157 3.49 0.09 11.53
CA PRO A 157 3.22 0.44 10.14
C PRO A 157 4.41 0.17 9.23
N LEU A 158 4.13 -0.45 8.09
CA LEU A 158 5.15 -0.80 7.12
C LEU A 158 5.57 0.45 6.32
N VAL A 159 6.86 0.73 6.25
CA VAL A 159 7.44 1.83 5.47
C VAL A 159 8.45 1.30 4.45
N LEU A 160 8.48 1.92 3.28
CA LEU A 160 9.26 1.43 2.15
C LEU A 160 10.77 1.57 2.36
N ARG A 161 11.21 2.64 3.04
CA ARG A 161 12.60 2.97 3.30
C ARG A 161 12.87 3.14 4.79
N ASN A 162 14.06 2.77 5.22
CA ASN A 162 14.61 3.21 6.48
C ASN A 162 15.19 4.62 6.36
N ARG A 163 15.48 5.27 7.50
CA ARG A 163 15.98 6.65 7.52
C ARG A 163 17.32 6.85 6.81
N ASP A 164 18.16 5.82 6.82
CA ASP A 164 19.48 5.80 6.18
C ASP A 164 19.45 5.39 4.70
N GLU A 165 18.29 5.00 4.17
CA GLU A 165 18.13 4.55 2.78
C GLU A 165 17.66 5.65 1.83
N ILE A 166 17.34 6.86 2.32
CA ILE A 166 16.89 7.98 1.50
C ILE A 166 18.02 8.95 1.19
N LEU A 167 17.86 9.74 0.13
CA LEU A 167 18.87 10.69 -0.30
C LEU A 167 19.19 11.72 0.79
N PRO A 168 20.47 12.09 0.98
CA PRO A 168 20.84 13.25 1.77
C PRO A 168 20.17 14.52 1.24
N ALA A 169 19.87 15.48 2.11
CA ALA A 169 19.13 16.70 1.75
C ALA A 169 19.78 17.46 0.57
N GLU A 170 21.10 17.63 0.58
CA GLU A 170 21.82 18.31 -0.48
C GLU A 170 21.64 17.62 -1.84
N THR A 171 21.79 16.29 -1.88
CA THR A 171 21.61 15.49 -3.11
C THR A 171 20.17 15.56 -3.59
N ALA A 172 19.21 15.34 -2.68
CA ALA A 172 17.79 15.35 -3.02
C ALA A 172 17.34 16.73 -3.56
N ARG A 173 17.84 17.83 -2.97
CA ARG A 173 17.54 19.19 -3.43
C ARG A 173 18.19 19.48 -4.80
N ALA A 174 19.45 19.07 -5.00
CA ALA A 174 20.13 19.23 -6.27
C ALA A 174 19.43 18.50 -7.42
N ASP A 175 18.99 17.26 -7.17
CA ASP A 175 18.24 16.44 -8.15
C ASP A 175 16.92 17.11 -8.58
N LEU A 176 16.31 17.88 -7.69
CA LEU A 176 15.04 18.56 -7.94
C LEU A 176 15.22 20.01 -8.40
N GLY A 177 16.46 20.49 -8.55
CA GLY A 177 16.75 21.87 -8.92
C GLY A 177 16.37 22.90 -7.85
N LEU A 178 16.37 22.49 -6.58
CA LEU A 178 16.06 23.36 -5.42
C LEU A 178 17.35 23.98 -4.86
N GLY A 179 17.30 25.27 -4.61
CA GLY A 179 18.37 25.99 -3.90
C GLY A 179 18.37 25.68 -2.40
N PRO A 180 19.50 25.97 -1.70
CA PRO A 180 19.61 25.68 -0.26
C PRO A 180 18.59 26.45 0.60
N GLU A 181 18.17 27.63 0.18
CA GLU A 181 17.25 28.51 0.89
C GLU A 181 15.78 28.42 0.40
N ASP A 182 15.52 27.62 -0.63
CA ASP A 182 14.14 27.46 -1.12
C ASP A 182 13.27 26.76 -0.09
N ARG A 183 12.09 27.31 0.20
CA ARG A 183 11.04 26.60 0.93
C ARG A 183 10.39 25.62 -0.03
N ALA A 184 10.57 24.31 0.20
CA ALA A 184 10.14 23.28 -0.72
C ALA A 184 8.95 22.47 -0.19
N CYS A 185 7.93 22.32 -1.04
CA CYS A 185 6.76 21.50 -0.74
C CYS A 185 6.62 20.38 -1.75
N LEU A 186 6.44 19.16 -1.27
CA LEU A 186 6.00 18.03 -2.10
C LEU A 186 4.48 17.93 -2.07
N PHE A 187 3.85 18.10 -3.24
CA PHE A 187 2.43 17.88 -3.44
C PHE A 187 2.23 16.53 -4.14
N ALA A 188 1.92 15.48 -3.36
CA ALA A 188 1.90 14.09 -3.85
C ALA A 188 0.53 13.43 -3.72
N PHE A 189 -0.09 13.12 -4.85
CA PHE A 189 -1.38 12.43 -4.91
C PHE A 189 -1.33 11.29 -5.93
N SER A 190 -1.44 10.06 -5.46
CA SER A 190 -1.46 8.84 -6.27
C SER A 190 -2.78 8.06 -6.14
N GLY A 191 -3.80 8.68 -5.57
CA GLY A 191 -5.14 8.12 -5.36
C GLY A 191 -5.97 8.02 -6.63
N GLY A 192 -7.28 8.27 -6.55
CA GLY A 192 -8.17 8.25 -7.72
C GLY A 192 -7.81 9.29 -8.78
N VAL A 193 -8.17 9.01 -10.03
CA VAL A 193 -7.98 9.93 -11.17
C VAL A 193 -8.60 11.29 -10.85
N GLY A 194 -7.86 12.37 -11.07
CA GLY A 194 -8.32 13.74 -10.87
C GLY A 194 -8.25 14.28 -9.44
N LYS A 195 -8.12 13.44 -8.43
CA LYS A 195 -8.11 13.88 -7.02
C LYS A 195 -6.95 14.82 -6.69
N GLY A 196 -5.79 14.65 -7.31
CA GLY A 196 -4.68 15.58 -7.18
C GLY A 196 -5.02 16.98 -7.71
N ALA A 197 -5.65 17.07 -8.89
CA ALA A 197 -6.05 18.34 -9.47
C ALA A 197 -7.13 19.05 -8.65
N GLU A 198 -8.12 18.32 -8.15
CA GLU A 198 -9.17 18.85 -7.27
C GLU A 198 -8.57 19.40 -5.97
N SER A 199 -7.65 18.65 -5.34
CA SER A 199 -6.99 19.08 -4.11
C SER A 199 -6.07 20.27 -4.32
N TRP A 200 -5.43 20.38 -5.50
CA TRP A 200 -4.49 21.47 -5.79
C TRP A 200 -5.11 22.86 -5.67
N SER A 201 -6.36 23.03 -6.05
CA SER A 201 -7.04 24.33 -5.96
C SER A 201 -7.05 24.92 -4.54
N SER A 202 -7.01 24.06 -3.52
CA SER A 202 -6.96 24.46 -2.12
C SER A 202 -5.56 24.78 -1.61
N PHE A 203 -4.51 24.43 -2.36
CA PHE A 203 -3.11 24.59 -1.96
C PHE A 203 -2.29 25.46 -2.93
N SER A 204 -2.89 25.96 -4.00
CA SER A 204 -2.20 26.81 -5.01
C SER A 204 -1.61 28.08 -4.43
N TYR A 205 -2.15 28.59 -3.30
CA TYR A 205 -1.61 29.74 -2.58
C TYR A 205 -0.16 29.54 -2.10
N LEU A 206 0.31 28.30 -1.96
CA LEU A 206 1.70 28.03 -1.58
C LEU A 206 2.69 28.60 -2.60
N GLU A 207 2.39 28.52 -3.91
CA GLU A 207 3.24 29.12 -4.94
C GLU A 207 3.25 30.66 -4.83
N GLU A 208 2.10 31.26 -4.50
CA GLU A 208 1.97 32.71 -4.30
C GLU A 208 2.74 33.18 -3.05
N GLU A 209 2.85 32.32 -2.02
CA GLU A 209 3.64 32.56 -0.82
C GLU A 209 5.14 32.25 -0.99
N GLY A 210 5.59 31.93 -2.20
CA GLY A 210 6.99 31.72 -2.55
C GLY A 210 7.53 30.30 -2.28
N TRP A 211 6.65 29.32 -2.02
CA TRP A 211 7.08 27.92 -1.95
C TRP A 211 7.44 27.38 -3.33
N LYS A 212 8.50 26.58 -3.38
CA LYS A 212 8.81 25.73 -4.54
C LYS A 212 8.02 24.43 -4.43
N VAL A 213 6.96 24.32 -5.21
CA VAL A 213 6.07 23.15 -5.16
C VAL A 213 6.45 22.13 -6.23
N ILE A 214 6.86 20.94 -5.79
CA ILE A 214 7.08 19.79 -6.67
C ILE A 214 5.82 18.93 -6.63
N ARG A 215 5.15 18.83 -7.78
CA ARG A 215 3.95 18.02 -7.93
C ARG A 215 4.33 16.61 -8.37
N SER A 216 3.81 15.61 -7.70
CA SER A 216 4.08 14.20 -7.99
C SER A 216 2.78 13.39 -8.06
N ASP A 217 2.56 12.75 -9.21
CA ASP A 217 1.49 11.77 -9.39
C ASP A 217 2.09 10.53 -10.06
N ASN A 218 1.98 9.41 -9.38
CA ASN A 218 2.52 8.13 -9.84
C ASN A 218 1.94 7.65 -11.18
N ARG A 219 0.79 8.18 -11.63
CA ARG A 219 0.20 7.83 -12.92
C ARG A 219 0.88 8.52 -14.09
N VAL A 220 1.32 9.75 -13.89
CA VAL A 220 1.86 10.60 -14.96
C VAL A 220 3.37 10.82 -14.89
N GLY A 221 4.09 9.97 -14.13
CA GLY A 221 5.55 10.02 -14.09
C GLY A 221 6.12 10.90 -12.97
N GLY A 222 5.43 10.98 -11.84
CA GLY A 222 5.95 11.64 -10.63
C GLY A 222 7.15 10.95 -9.99
N LEU A 223 7.63 11.49 -8.88
CA LEU A 223 8.73 10.92 -8.11
C LEU A 223 8.33 9.53 -7.58
N PHE A 224 9.13 8.52 -7.88
CA PHE A 224 8.92 7.18 -7.34
C PHE A 224 10.25 6.47 -7.04
N PRO A 225 10.40 5.98 -5.80
CA PRO A 225 9.52 6.23 -4.65
C PRO A 225 9.74 7.65 -4.09
N ALA A 226 8.68 8.41 -3.91
CA ALA A 226 8.76 9.81 -3.48
C ALA A 226 9.52 10.00 -2.15
N VAL A 227 9.48 9.00 -1.30
CA VAL A 227 10.16 8.97 -0.01
C VAL A 227 11.68 9.16 -0.14
N ASP A 228 12.30 8.73 -1.24
CA ASP A 228 13.75 8.86 -1.44
C ASP A 228 14.19 10.33 -1.44
N TRP A 229 13.30 11.27 -1.79
CA TRP A 229 13.57 12.73 -1.81
C TRP A 229 12.99 13.48 -0.59
N PHE A 230 12.46 12.81 0.42
CA PHE A 230 11.81 13.48 1.55
C PHE A 230 12.70 14.50 2.26
N ASN A 231 14.02 14.30 2.26
CA ASN A 231 14.96 15.26 2.85
C ASN A 231 15.08 16.59 2.07
N ALA A 232 14.56 16.66 0.83
CA ALA A 232 14.51 17.91 0.07
C ALA A 232 13.39 18.85 0.51
N PHE A 233 12.35 18.33 1.19
CA PHE A 233 11.11 19.05 1.44
C PHE A 233 10.94 19.46 2.89
N ASP A 234 10.44 20.68 3.07
CA ASP A 234 10.06 21.25 4.36
C ASP A 234 8.60 20.90 4.71
N LEU A 235 7.76 20.72 3.68
CA LEU A 235 6.34 20.41 3.83
C LEU A 235 5.90 19.32 2.86
N LEU A 236 5.05 18.42 3.30
CA LEU A 236 4.33 17.47 2.45
C LEU A 236 2.85 17.84 2.41
N VAL A 237 2.25 17.81 1.21
CA VAL A 237 0.79 17.83 1.01
C VAL A 237 0.41 16.58 0.26
N CYS A 238 -0.32 15.67 0.89
CA CYS A 238 -0.62 14.38 0.28
C CYS A 238 -1.97 13.82 0.73
N GLY A 239 -2.46 12.84 -0.03
CA GLY A 239 -3.63 12.08 0.41
C GLY A 239 -3.30 11.26 1.67
N ALA A 240 -4.29 11.11 2.56
CA ALA A 240 -4.13 10.32 3.79
C ALA A 240 -4.18 8.79 3.55
N GLY A 241 -3.67 8.33 2.40
CA GLY A 241 -3.48 6.91 2.10
C GLY A 241 -2.44 6.28 3.03
N TYR A 242 -2.52 4.97 3.23
CA TYR A 242 -1.67 4.25 4.17
C TYR A 242 -0.17 4.59 4.00
N ASN A 243 0.40 4.39 2.82
CA ASN A 243 1.85 4.56 2.64
C ASN A 243 2.29 6.00 2.87
N ALA A 244 1.64 6.98 2.21
CA ALA A 244 2.02 8.39 2.33
C ALA A 244 1.92 8.90 3.78
N PHE A 245 0.87 8.49 4.51
CA PHE A 245 0.70 8.87 5.90
C PHE A 245 1.82 8.31 6.78
N TRP A 246 2.07 7.00 6.70
CA TRP A 246 3.04 6.34 7.57
C TRP A 246 4.48 6.70 7.23
N GLU A 247 4.81 6.91 5.95
CA GLU A 247 6.12 7.43 5.54
C GLU A 247 6.35 8.83 6.09
N ALA A 248 5.37 9.75 5.96
CA ALA A 248 5.49 11.10 6.53
C ALA A 248 5.71 11.06 8.04
N ARG A 249 4.99 10.21 8.77
CA ARG A 249 5.17 10.02 10.23
C ARG A 249 6.54 9.43 10.57
N TYR A 250 6.96 8.37 9.90
CA TYR A 250 8.24 7.72 10.13
C TYR A 250 9.42 8.67 9.94
N PHE A 251 9.38 9.49 8.89
CA PHE A 251 10.40 10.49 8.61
C PHE A 251 10.21 11.81 9.38
N ARG A 252 9.23 11.89 10.26
CA ARG A 252 8.89 13.09 11.09
C ARG A 252 8.72 14.35 10.24
N LYS A 253 8.07 14.20 9.06
CA LYS A 253 7.82 15.34 8.18
C LYS A 253 6.59 16.12 8.60
N GLU A 254 6.68 17.45 8.49
CA GLU A 254 5.51 18.30 8.53
C GLU A 254 4.63 17.97 7.33
N ALA A 255 3.35 17.67 7.55
CA ALA A 255 2.48 17.20 6.49
C ALA A 255 1.02 17.65 6.67
N PHE A 256 0.42 18.11 5.57
CA PHE A 256 -1.02 18.24 5.42
C PHE A 256 -1.58 17.00 4.73
N PHE A 257 -2.45 16.30 5.43
CA PHE A 257 -3.12 15.12 4.89
C PHE A 257 -4.53 15.46 4.44
N VAL A 258 -4.82 15.20 3.17
CA VAL A 258 -6.15 15.34 2.60
C VAL A 258 -6.88 14.00 2.70
N PRO A 259 -7.95 13.88 3.51
CA PRO A 259 -8.72 12.64 3.57
C PRO A 259 -9.48 12.45 2.26
N CYS A 260 -9.14 11.41 1.52
CA CYS A 260 -9.87 11.02 0.32
C CYS A 260 -10.87 9.94 0.70
N GLU A 261 -12.15 10.20 0.50
CA GLU A 261 -13.19 9.22 0.77
C GLU A 261 -12.99 7.95 -0.04
N THR A 262 -13.09 6.82 0.62
CA THR A 262 -13.11 5.48 0.05
C THR A 262 -14.26 4.69 0.64
N ARG A 263 -14.65 3.60 -0.02
CA ARG A 263 -15.83 2.84 0.40
C ARG A 263 -15.67 2.19 1.79
N PHE A 264 -14.47 1.76 2.13
CA PHE A 264 -14.23 0.96 3.33
C PHE A 264 -13.08 1.48 4.21
N GLU A 265 -12.14 2.24 3.66
CA GLU A 265 -11.06 2.82 4.47
C GLU A 265 -11.53 4.09 5.18
N ASP A 266 -10.92 4.39 6.32
CA ASP A 266 -11.17 5.59 7.12
C ASP A 266 -9.92 6.48 7.21
N PRO A 267 -9.57 7.21 6.13
CA PRO A 267 -8.41 8.11 6.14
C PRO A 267 -8.52 9.25 7.15
N ALA A 268 -9.74 9.75 7.39
CA ALA A 268 -9.97 10.81 8.38
C ALA A 268 -9.70 10.31 9.80
N GLY A 269 -10.15 9.11 10.12
CA GLY A 269 -9.85 8.48 11.40
C GLY A 269 -8.36 8.16 11.58
N ARG A 270 -7.64 7.82 10.50
CA ARG A 270 -6.18 7.66 10.54
C ARG A 270 -5.51 8.97 10.96
N ILE A 271 -5.87 10.08 10.34
CA ILE A 271 -5.35 11.41 10.70
C ILE A 271 -5.67 11.70 12.16
N ALA A 272 -6.94 11.59 12.58
CA ALA A 272 -7.40 11.99 13.91
C ALA A 272 -6.76 11.18 15.04
N LEU A 273 -6.48 9.89 14.82
CA LEU A 273 -6.03 8.98 15.87
C LEU A 273 -4.54 8.63 15.83
N CYS A 274 -3.86 8.92 14.71
CA CYS A 274 -2.47 8.50 14.51
C CYS A 274 -1.52 9.65 14.16
N SER A 275 -1.97 10.91 14.19
CA SER A 275 -1.09 12.05 13.89
C SER A 275 0.08 12.20 14.88
N ASP A 276 -0.08 11.76 16.12
CA ASP A 276 0.95 11.82 17.16
C ASP A 276 1.65 10.46 17.37
N TYR A 277 1.42 9.49 16.48
CA TYR A 277 2.07 8.18 16.58
C TYR A 277 3.59 8.33 16.40
N GLU A 278 4.33 7.70 17.30
CA GLU A 278 5.79 7.58 17.23
C GLU A 278 6.18 6.12 16.98
N PHE A 279 7.08 5.92 16.03
CA PHE A 279 7.65 4.61 15.77
C PHE A 279 8.66 4.26 16.87
N GLU A 280 8.73 2.98 17.24
CA GLU A 280 9.78 2.46 18.12
C GLU A 280 11.15 2.63 17.43
N GLU A 281 12.19 2.98 18.23
CA GLU A 281 13.55 3.22 17.70
C GLU A 281 14.32 1.90 17.50
#